data_ced8335d26ea614640d2a07a5785d6a8
#
_entry.id   ced8335d26ea614640d2a07a5785d6a8
#
_cell.length_a   1.000
_cell.length_b   1.000
_cell.length_c   1.000
_cell.angle_alpha   90.00
_cell.angle_beta   90.00
_cell.angle_gamma   90.00
#
_symmetry.space_group_name_H-M   'P 1'
#
loop_
_entity.id
_entity.type
_entity.pdbx_description
1 polymer ?
#
loop_
_entity_poly.entity_id
_entity_poly.type
_entity_poly.pdbx_seq_one_letter_code
_entity_poly.pdbx_strand_id
1 'polypeptide(L)'
;MRRVKLGQICEVVSGGTPKTNVEEYWNGEFNWITPAEINDNDYIISDTKRKITQLAIEKKKLTLLPKGTVLLSSRAPIGKVAIAGKEMYCNQGFKNLICSDEICNEYLYWYLKSKKEYLNSLGRGATFKEISKKIVENIEIKLPEIEQQRKIVNKLKEVDKIIQQRKCQSRLLDGMVQARFVELFGDLKSNNKRWPIVGFKECADIDTNMIHNFEGYEDYPHIGINCIEKETGRLIGYRTIAEDGVISGKYLFTPKHIIYSKIRPNLNKVALPDFKGLCSADAYPILVKSEICNREYFGYTLRSKYFLDYILAFSNRTNLPKVNKNQVEGFMLPLPPIDLQNQFAAFVHQINKSKFEVQKSLEKTQLLFDSLMQEYFG
;
A
#
# COMPACT_ATOMS: atom_id res chain seq x y z
N MET A 1 26.66 22.85 -14.66
CA MET A 1 25.86 21.75 -15.27
C MET A 1 25.13 22.29 -16.49
N ARG A 2 25.25 21.60 -17.62
CA ARG A 2 24.57 21.93 -18.89
C ARG A 2 23.09 21.55 -18.79
N ARG A 3 22.18 22.39 -19.32
CA ARG A 3 20.76 21.97 -19.53
C ARG A 3 20.61 21.50 -20.97
N VAL A 4 19.98 20.35 -21.14
CA VAL A 4 19.77 19.73 -22.45
C VAL A 4 18.37 19.17 -22.56
N LYS A 5 17.81 19.08 -23.76
CA LYS A 5 16.54 18.43 -24.03
C LYS A 5 16.73 16.92 -24.14
N LEU A 6 15.77 16.14 -23.64
CA LEU A 6 15.86 14.68 -23.70
C LEU A 6 16.01 14.14 -25.12
N GLY A 7 15.36 14.76 -26.12
CA GLY A 7 15.52 14.37 -27.52
C GLY A 7 16.91 14.62 -28.12
N GLN A 8 17.83 15.31 -27.43
CA GLN A 8 19.21 15.50 -27.86
C GLN A 8 20.14 14.38 -27.38
N ILE A 9 19.75 13.71 -26.28
CA ILE A 9 20.57 12.71 -25.60
C ILE A 9 19.90 11.33 -25.49
N CYS A 10 18.66 11.22 -25.97
CA CYS A 10 17.91 9.97 -26.03
C CYS A 10 17.12 9.91 -27.35
N GLU A 11 16.98 8.70 -27.89
CA GLU A 11 15.98 8.41 -28.90
C GLU A 11 14.64 8.12 -28.22
N VAL A 12 13.58 8.86 -28.57
CA VAL A 12 12.24 8.63 -28.02
C VAL A 12 11.44 7.71 -28.93
N VAL A 13 11.10 6.53 -28.42
CA VAL A 13 10.41 5.46 -29.17
C VAL A 13 9.01 5.25 -28.61
N SER A 14 8.01 5.23 -29.51
CA SER A 14 6.63 4.88 -29.16
C SER A 14 6.36 3.42 -29.46
N GLY A 15 5.54 2.78 -28.64
CA GLY A 15 5.13 1.41 -28.87
C GLY A 15 3.88 1.28 -29.76
N GLY A 16 3.46 0.04 -29.93
CA GLY A 16 2.26 -0.33 -30.70
C GLY A 16 1.54 -1.54 -30.11
N THR A 17 0.26 -1.67 -30.41
CA THR A 17 -0.56 -2.81 -29.97
C THR A 17 -0.93 -3.66 -31.19
N PRO A 18 -0.56 -4.95 -31.23
CA PRO A 18 -1.09 -5.90 -32.20
C PRO A 18 -2.62 -6.02 -32.07
N LYS A 19 -3.31 -6.39 -33.12
CA LYS A 19 -4.76 -6.61 -33.08
C LYS A 19 -5.08 -7.70 -32.05
N THR A 20 -5.92 -7.36 -31.06
CA THR A 20 -6.22 -8.27 -29.92
C THR A 20 -7.08 -9.47 -30.31
N ASN A 21 -7.84 -9.34 -31.41
CA ASN A 21 -8.70 -10.38 -31.98
C ASN A 21 -7.97 -11.34 -32.92
N VAL A 22 -6.66 -11.22 -33.12
CA VAL A 22 -5.84 -12.13 -33.92
C VAL A 22 -4.98 -12.96 -32.99
N GLU A 23 -5.40 -14.18 -32.69
CA GLU A 23 -4.76 -15.06 -31.71
C GLU A 23 -3.29 -15.36 -32.05
N GLU A 24 -2.97 -15.49 -33.36
CA GLU A 24 -1.62 -15.75 -33.87
C GLU A 24 -0.59 -14.66 -33.47
N TYR A 25 -1.03 -13.48 -33.02
CA TYR A 25 -0.14 -12.40 -32.58
C TYR A 25 0.30 -12.54 -31.14
N TRP A 26 -0.34 -13.40 -30.37
CA TRP A 26 -0.20 -13.49 -28.91
C TRP A 26 0.40 -14.83 -28.47
N ASN A 27 0.83 -14.87 -27.20
CA ASN A 27 1.40 -16.06 -26.57
C ASN A 27 2.68 -16.58 -27.24
N GLY A 28 3.45 -15.70 -27.89
CA GLY A 28 4.78 -15.98 -28.42
C GLY A 28 5.88 -15.92 -27.37
N GLU A 29 7.10 -15.66 -27.80
CA GLU A 29 8.29 -15.64 -26.94
C GLU A 29 8.78 -14.22 -26.59
N PHE A 30 8.33 -13.19 -27.33
CA PHE A 30 8.82 -11.82 -27.16
C PHE A 30 8.01 -11.06 -26.10
N ASN A 31 8.72 -10.47 -25.14
CA ASN A 31 8.11 -9.64 -24.09
C ASN A 31 7.40 -8.43 -24.67
N TRP A 32 6.17 -8.17 -24.21
CA TRP A 32 5.38 -7.00 -24.63
C TRP A 32 4.69 -6.38 -23.42
N ILE A 33 5.15 -5.17 -23.01
CA ILE A 33 4.74 -4.51 -21.79
C ILE A 33 3.62 -3.49 -21.99
N THR A 34 2.77 -3.36 -20.96
CA THR A 34 1.75 -2.31 -20.85
C THR A 34 1.98 -1.45 -19.62
N PRO A 35 1.49 -0.17 -19.56
CA PRO A 35 1.62 0.67 -18.36
C PRO A 35 0.98 0.10 -17.10
N ALA A 36 -0.01 -0.80 -17.25
CA ALA A 36 -0.65 -1.46 -16.12
C ALA A 36 0.30 -2.42 -15.37
N GLU A 37 1.35 -2.91 -16.04
CA GLU A 37 2.32 -3.84 -15.47
C GLU A 37 3.42 -3.13 -14.66
N ILE A 38 3.59 -1.81 -14.82
CA ILE A 38 4.56 -1.04 -14.04
C ILE A 38 3.92 -0.58 -12.73
N ASN A 39 4.53 -0.93 -11.60
CA ASN A 39 4.18 -0.46 -10.26
C ASN A 39 5.10 0.69 -9.83
N ASP A 40 4.70 1.46 -8.82
CA ASP A 40 5.48 2.62 -8.34
C ASP A 40 6.86 2.25 -7.77
N ASN A 41 7.07 0.99 -7.38
CA ASN A 41 8.33 0.49 -6.82
C ASN A 41 9.18 -0.28 -7.83
N ASP A 42 8.72 -0.44 -9.07
CA ASP A 42 9.48 -1.17 -10.08
C ASP A 42 10.68 -0.34 -10.55
N TYR A 43 11.84 -0.98 -10.58
CA TYR A 43 13.08 -0.40 -11.03
C TYR A 43 13.53 -1.01 -12.35
N ILE A 44 13.68 -2.34 -12.40
CA ILE A 44 14.03 -3.11 -13.59
C ILE A 44 12.93 -4.13 -13.87
N ILE A 45 12.45 -4.19 -15.11
CA ILE A 45 11.47 -5.17 -15.57
C ILE A 45 12.12 -6.06 -16.62
N SER A 46 12.17 -7.38 -16.36
CA SER A 46 12.82 -8.37 -17.22
C SER A 46 11.85 -9.37 -17.85
N ASP A 47 10.58 -9.38 -17.42
CA ASP A 47 9.54 -10.26 -17.97
C ASP A 47 8.19 -9.54 -17.99
N THR A 48 7.26 -9.99 -18.83
CA THR A 48 5.94 -9.38 -19.03
C THR A 48 4.85 -10.44 -18.97
N LYS A 49 3.66 -10.04 -18.51
CA LYS A 49 2.49 -10.94 -18.42
C LYS A 49 2.02 -11.40 -19.81
N ARG A 50 2.17 -10.54 -20.82
CA ARG A 50 1.78 -10.85 -22.20
C ARG A 50 3.02 -10.93 -23.07
N LYS A 51 2.99 -11.87 -24.01
CA LYS A 51 4.04 -12.05 -25.01
C LYS A 51 3.44 -12.01 -26.40
N ILE A 52 4.24 -11.62 -27.37
CA ILE A 52 3.84 -11.52 -28.78
C ILE A 52 4.70 -12.43 -29.65
N THR A 53 4.20 -12.74 -30.83
CA THR A 53 4.89 -13.57 -31.82
C THR A 53 5.72 -12.72 -32.79
N GLN A 54 6.63 -13.35 -33.51
CA GLN A 54 7.41 -12.75 -34.59
C GLN A 54 6.46 -12.15 -35.68
N LEU A 55 5.38 -12.86 -35.97
CA LEU A 55 4.36 -12.40 -36.93
C LEU A 55 3.72 -11.06 -36.52
N ALA A 56 3.43 -10.89 -35.21
CA ALA A 56 2.89 -9.64 -34.69
C ALA A 56 3.88 -8.48 -34.86
N ILE A 57 5.16 -8.72 -34.60
CA ILE A 57 6.24 -7.73 -34.72
C ILE A 57 6.33 -7.24 -36.17
N GLU A 58 6.39 -8.15 -37.13
CA GLU A 58 6.52 -7.84 -38.55
C GLU A 58 5.29 -7.13 -39.10
N LYS A 59 4.08 -7.65 -38.84
CA LYS A 59 2.81 -7.05 -39.32
C LYS A 59 2.54 -5.68 -38.73
N LYS A 60 2.94 -5.43 -37.51
CA LYS A 60 2.77 -4.13 -36.83
C LYS A 60 4.00 -3.22 -36.95
N LYS A 61 5.11 -3.70 -37.46
CA LYS A 61 6.39 -2.98 -37.53
C LYS A 61 6.76 -2.41 -36.16
N LEU A 62 6.71 -3.28 -35.13
CA LEU A 62 7.02 -2.87 -33.79
C LEU A 62 8.51 -2.62 -33.62
N THR A 63 8.88 -1.56 -32.92
CA THR A 63 10.27 -1.24 -32.64
C THR A 63 10.73 -2.01 -31.39
N LEU A 64 11.85 -2.73 -31.53
CA LEU A 64 12.52 -3.40 -30.41
C LEU A 64 13.12 -2.35 -29.46
N LEU A 65 12.85 -2.51 -28.18
CA LEU A 65 13.48 -1.73 -27.12
C LEU A 65 14.65 -2.55 -26.58
N PRO A 66 15.90 -2.07 -26.71
CA PRO A 66 17.05 -2.78 -26.16
C PRO A 66 17.04 -2.79 -24.63
N LYS A 67 17.76 -3.74 -24.04
CA LYS A 67 18.05 -3.73 -22.60
C LYS A 67 18.61 -2.37 -22.19
N GLY A 68 18.14 -1.86 -21.05
CA GLY A 68 18.55 -0.56 -20.51
C GLY A 68 17.66 0.62 -20.97
N THR A 69 16.72 0.41 -21.89
CA THR A 69 15.75 1.44 -22.27
C THR A 69 14.94 1.91 -21.07
N VAL A 70 14.80 3.22 -20.89
CA VAL A 70 13.93 3.78 -19.84
C VAL A 70 12.50 3.82 -20.38
N LEU A 71 11.65 3.03 -19.75
CA LEU A 71 10.22 2.91 -20.03
C LEU A 71 9.48 4.05 -19.36
N LEU A 72 8.76 4.88 -20.11
CA LEU A 72 7.96 5.98 -19.57
C LEU A 72 6.51 5.85 -20.05
N SER A 73 5.58 5.65 -19.13
CA SER A 73 4.17 5.65 -19.48
C SER A 73 3.71 7.06 -19.88
N SER A 74 3.12 7.17 -21.05
CA SER A 74 2.63 8.43 -21.60
C SER A 74 1.14 8.67 -21.38
N ARG A 75 0.39 7.63 -20.93
CA ARG A 75 -1.05 7.70 -20.63
C ARG A 75 -1.48 6.60 -19.67
N ALA A 76 -2.56 6.84 -18.95
CA ALA A 76 -3.40 5.95 -18.17
C ALA A 76 -2.68 5.00 -17.18
N PRO A 77 -1.91 5.49 -16.20
CA PRO A 77 -1.55 6.87 -15.86
C PRO A 77 -0.23 7.33 -16.50
N ILE A 78 -0.04 8.64 -16.60
CA ILE A 78 1.21 9.26 -17.03
C ILE A 78 2.26 9.17 -15.91
N GLY A 79 3.54 8.96 -16.29
CA GLY A 79 4.67 9.14 -15.37
C GLY A 79 5.06 7.91 -14.56
N LYS A 80 4.57 6.71 -14.91
CA LYS A 80 5.20 5.47 -14.44
C LYS A 80 6.51 5.25 -15.18
N VAL A 81 7.57 4.90 -14.45
CA VAL A 81 8.92 4.74 -15.00
C VAL A 81 9.51 3.42 -14.54
N ALA A 82 10.20 2.72 -15.46
CA ALA A 82 10.99 1.53 -15.18
C ALA A 82 12.15 1.44 -16.19
N ILE A 83 13.08 0.51 -15.98
CA ILE A 83 14.17 0.21 -16.93
C ILE A 83 13.95 -1.19 -17.50
N ALA A 84 14.06 -1.35 -18.80
CA ALA A 84 14.01 -2.64 -19.46
C ALA A 84 15.23 -3.50 -19.08
N GLY A 85 15.00 -4.60 -18.38
CA GLY A 85 16.05 -5.53 -17.96
C GLY A 85 16.49 -6.51 -19.06
N LYS A 86 15.63 -6.68 -20.08
CA LYS A 86 15.85 -7.46 -21.30
C LYS A 86 15.26 -6.70 -22.48
N GLU A 87 15.56 -7.15 -23.70
CA GLU A 87 14.87 -6.68 -24.89
C GLU A 87 13.38 -6.95 -24.80
N MET A 88 12.58 -5.97 -25.22
CA MET A 88 11.13 -6.06 -25.18
C MET A 88 10.44 -5.13 -26.18
N TYR A 89 9.16 -5.33 -26.35
CA TYR A 89 8.25 -4.45 -27.06
C TYR A 89 7.25 -3.83 -26.11
N CYS A 90 6.54 -2.80 -26.52
CA CYS A 90 5.58 -2.13 -25.67
C CYS A 90 4.33 -1.68 -26.43
N ASN A 91 3.26 -1.41 -25.71
CA ASN A 91 2.06 -0.83 -26.31
C ASN A 91 2.24 0.68 -26.59
N GLN A 92 1.26 1.29 -27.26
CA GLN A 92 1.27 2.71 -27.61
C GLN A 92 1.16 3.66 -26.41
N GLY A 93 0.93 3.17 -25.20
CA GLY A 93 0.86 3.96 -23.97
C GLY A 93 2.22 4.38 -23.41
N PHE A 94 3.29 4.16 -24.17
CA PHE A 94 4.65 4.51 -23.77
C PHE A 94 5.30 5.53 -24.72
N LYS A 95 6.22 6.30 -24.15
CA LYS A 95 7.25 7.07 -24.85
C LYS A 95 8.58 6.71 -24.19
N ASN A 96 9.21 5.65 -24.70
CA ASN A 96 10.42 5.09 -24.12
C ASN A 96 11.64 5.87 -24.58
N LEU A 97 12.68 5.88 -23.74
CA LEU A 97 13.91 6.60 -24.01
C LEU A 97 15.09 5.64 -24.09
N ILE A 98 15.68 5.51 -25.28
CA ILE A 98 16.93 4.80 -25.51
C ILE A 98 18.05 5.83 -25.30
N CYS A 99 18.82 5.63 -24.25
CA CYS A 99 19.87 6.57 -23.82
C CYS A 99 21.09 6.51 -24.76
N SER A 100 21.67 7.67 -25.07
CA SER A 100 23.01 7.76 -25.64
C SER A 100 24.08 7.57 -24.55
N ASP A 101 25.37 7.58 -24.93
CA ASP A 101 26.50 7.47 -24.00
C ASP A 101 26.67 8.70 -23.09
N GLU A 102 25.97 9.80 -23.35
CA GLU A 102 26.02 11.01 -22.54
C GLU A 102 25.18 10.93 -21.28
N ILE A 103 24.21 10.00 -21.21
CA ILE A 103 23.28 9.88 -20.10
C ILE A 103 23.16 8.45 -19.58
N CYS A 104 23.38 8.29 -18.28
CA CYS A 104 23.10 7.05 -17.58
C CYS A 104 21.59 6.81 -17.50
N ASN A 105 21.10 5.65 -17.95
CA ASN A 105 19.68 5.29 -17.91
C ASN A 105 19.11 5.29 -16.50
N GLU A 106 19.87 4.90 -15.49
CA GLU A 106 19.46 4.94 -14.08
C GLU A 106 19.34 6.38 -13.57
N TYR A 107 20.20 7.31 -14.02
CA TYR A 107 20.07 8.74 -13.73
C TYR A 107 18.80 9.32 -14.34
N LEU A 108 18.49 8.98 -15.59
CA LEU A 108 17.27 9.38 -16.26
C LEU A 108 16.03 8.79 -15.57
N TYR A 109 16.09 7.54 -15.12
CA TYR A 109 15.00 6.91 -14.34
C TYR A 109 14.67 7.74 -13.09
N TRP A 110 15.66 8.09 -12.26
CA TRP A 110 15.45 8.87 -11.05
C TRP A 110 14.93 10.27 -11.34
N TYR A 111 15.48 10.91 -12.37
CA TYR A 111 14.99 12.20 -12.83
C TYR A 111 13.49 12.13 -13.21
N LEU A 112 13.10 11.23 -14.09
CA LEU A 112 11.69 11.11 -14.52
C LEU A 112 10.77 10.73 -13.37
N LYS A 113 11.21 9.90 -12.44
CA LYS A 113 10.48 9.54 -11.23
C LYS A 113 10.22 10.76 -10.33
N SER A 114 11.20 11.65 -10.18
CA SER A 114 11.06 12.91 -9.43
C SER A 114 10.07 13.89 -10.09
N LYS A 115 9.86 13.78 -11.40
CA LYS A 115 9.03 14.70 -12.19
C LYS A 115 7.63 14.19 -12.47
N LYS A 116 7.12 13.20 -11.72
CA LYS A 116 5.80 12.58 -11.95
C LYS A 116 4.66 13.60 -12.05
N GLU A 117 4.59 14.56 -11.13
CA GLU A 117 3.56 15.61 -11.14
C GLU A 117 3.73 16.55 -12.33
N TYR A 118 4.95 16.98 -12.62
CA TYR A 118 5.26 17.79 -13.80
C TYR A 118 4.88 17.06 -15.10
N LEU A 119 5.22 15.78 -15.26
CA LEU A 119 4.83 14.98 -16.41
C LEU A 119 3.30 14.90 -16.56
N ASN A 120 2.57 14.75 -15.45
CA ASN A 120 1.10 14.77 -15.45
C ASN A 120 0.54 16.14 -15.87
N SER A 121 1.17 17.24 -15.51
CA SER A 121 0.75 18.60 -15.90
C SER A 121 0.94 18.86 -17.40
N LEU A 122 1.89 18.17 -18.06
CA LEU A 122 2.12 18.26 -19.50
C LEU A 122 1.11 17.46 -20.34
N GLY A 123 0.31 16.61 -19.70
CA GLY A 123 -0.69 15.77 -20.36
C GLY A 123 -1.77 16.61 -21.03
N ARG A 124 -2.08 16.31 -22.30
CA ARG A 124 -3.14 16.96 -23.10
C ARG A 124 -4.23 15.95 -23.46
N GLY A 125 -5.46 16.42 -23.56
CA GLY A 125 -6.63 15.61 -23.91
C GLY A 125 -7.77 15.77 -22.91
N ALA A 126 -9.01 15.90 -23.39
CA ALA A 126 -10.19 16.10 -22.57
C ALA A 126 -10.64 14.83 -21.84
N THR A 127 -10.64 13.70 -22.53
CA THR A 127 -11.11 12.40 -21.99
C THR A 127 -9.95 11.54 -21.47
N PHE A 128 -8.82 11.52 -22.16
CA PHE A 128 -7.62 10.81 -21.77
C PHE A 128 -6.40 11.71 -21.95
N LYS A 129 -5.75 12.06 -20.84
CA LYS A 129 -4.50 12.82 -20.89
C LYS A 129 -3.37 11.94 -21.42
N GLU A 130 -2.64 12.44 -22.42
CA GLU A 130 -1.43 11.80 -22.96
C GLU A 130 -0.33 12.84 -23.18
N ILE A 131 0.92 12.45 -22.98
CA ILE A 131 2.10 13.21 -23.38
C ILE A 131 2.60 12.68 -24.73
N SER A 132 2.79 13.59 -25.69
CA SER A 132 3.29 13.24 -27.03
C SER A 132 4.80 13.02 -27.05
N LYS A 133 5.32 12.36 -28.09
CA LYS A 133 6.76 12.20 -28.34
C LYS A 133 7.47 13.56 -28.29
N LYS A 134 6.95 14.56 -29.00
CA LYS A 134 7.52 15.92 -29.05
C LYS A 134 7.56 16.61 -27.66
N ILE A 135 6.58 16.36 -26.81
CA ILE A 135 6.61 16.87 -25.43
C ILE A 135 7.76 16.23 -24.65
N VAL A 136 7.91 14.90 -24.73
CA VAL A 136 9.00 14.18 -24.03
C VAL A 136 10.36 14.62 -24.55
N GLU A 137 10.56 14.75 -25.86
CA GLU A 137 11.79 15.23 -26.48
C GLU A 137 12.20 16.64 -26.00
N ASN A 138 11.23 17.49 -25.67
CA ASN A 138 11.47 18.87 -25.23
C ASN A 138 11.60 19.01 -23.71
N ILE A 139 11.49 17.95 -22.91
CA ILE A 139 11.76 18.00 -21.48
C ILE A 139 13.24 18.29 -21.27
N GLU A 140 13.54 19.31 -20.48
CA GLU A 140 14.90 19.71 -20.14
C GLU A 140 15.39 19.03 -18.88
N ILE A 141 16.62 18.52 -18.91
CA ILE A 141 17.31 17.92 -17.77
C ILE A 141 18.64 18.63 -17.53
N LYS A 142 19.01 18.79 -16.25
CA LYS A 142 20.37 19.15 -15.86
C LYS A 142 21.26 17.93 -16.09
N LEU A 143 22.26 18.03 -16.93
CA LEU A 143 23.13 16.93 -17.31
C LEU A 143 24.55 17.15 -16.73
N PRO A 144 24.91 16.51 -15.61
CA PRO A 144 26.27 16.43 -15.11
C PRO A 144 27.13 15.51 -15.98
N GLU A 145 28.44 15.52 -15.76
CA GLU A 145 29.34 14.53 -16.35
C GLU A 145 28.94 13.09 -15.93
N ILE A 146 29.20 12.11 -16.78
CA ILE A 146 28.74 10.73 -16.62
C ILE A 146 29.16 10.12 -15.26
N GLU A 147 30.37 10.42 -14.80
CA GLU A 147 30.87 9.97 -13.49
C GLU A 147 30.07 10.57 -12.32
N GLN A 148 29.63 11.80 -12.45
CA GLN A 148 28.80 12.45 -11.43
C GLN A 148 27.38 11.88 -11.45
N GLN A 149 26.82 11.57 -12.64
CA GLN A 149 25.53 10.87 -12.75
C GLN A 149 25.57 9.52 -12.02
N ARG A 150 26.63 8.73 -12.22
CA ARG A 150 26.83 7.43 -11.55
C ARG A 150 26.92 7.57 -10.02
N LYS A 151 27.64 8.59 -9.53
CA LYS A 151 27.74 8.87 -8.08
C LYS A 151 26.36 9.20 -7.48
N ILE A 152 25.56 10.03 -8.16
CA ILE A 152 24.20 10.37 -7.74
C ILE A 152 23.34 9.11 -7.71
N VAL A 153 23.36 8.30 -8.77
CA VAL A 153 22.61 7.05 -8.86
C VAL A 153 22.96 6.10 -7.72
N ASN A 154 24.24 5.88 -7.46
CA ASN A 154 24.67 4.98 -6.39
C ASN A 154 24.16 5.43 -5.03
N LYS A 155 24.25 6.73 -4.73
CA LYS A 155 23.76 7.30 -3.47
C LYS A 155 22.22 7.12 -3.32
N LEU A 156 21.46 7.38 -4.38
CA LEU A 156 20.00 7.19 -4.36
C LEU A 156 19.62 5.71 -4.21
N LYS A 157 20.33 4.80 -4.90
CA LYS A 157 20.10 3.34 -4.79
C LYS A 157 20.39 2.82 -3.37
N GLU A 158 21.44 3.32 -2.72
CA GLU A 158 21.76 2.94 -1.34
C GLU A 158 20.63 3.35 -0.38
N VAL A 159 20.16 4.60 -0.49
CA VAL A 159 19.07 5.09 0.37
C VAL A 159 17.74 4.38 0.07
N ASP A 160 17.39 4.19 -1.21
CA ASP A 160 16.18 3.43 -1.58
C ASP A 160 16.24 1.99 -1.08
N LYS A 161 17.41 1.32 -1.17
CA LYS A 161 17.60 -0.02 -0.62
C LYS A 161 17.30 -0.08 0.88
N ILE A 162 17.74 0.91 1.65
CA ILE A 162 17.45 0.99 3.09
C ILE A 162 15.92 1.15 3.31
N ILE A 163 15.26 2.00 2.53
CA ILE A 163 13.79 2.18 2.58
C ILE A 163 13.09 0.85 2.33
N GLN A 164 13.46 0.12 1.27
CA GLN A 164 12.84 -1.18 0.94
C GLN A 164 13.11 -2.22 2.03
N GLN A 165 14.31 -2.26 2.60
CA GLN A 165 14.65 -3.14 3.73
C GLN A 165 13.80 -2.83 4.97
N ARG A 166 13.58 -1.56 5.33
CA ARG A 166 12.72 -1.17 6.46
C ARG A 166 11.26 -1.54 6.23
N LYS A 167 10.74 -1.34 5.01
CA LYS A 167 9.39 -1.79 4.63
C LYS A 167 9.24 -3.31 4.72
N CYS A 168 10.26 -4.06 4.30
CA CYS A 168 10.29 -5.51 4.42
C CYS A 168 10.33 -5.94 5.90
N GLN A 169 11.19 -5.33 6.71
CA GLN A 169 11.31 -5.60 8.14
C GLN A 169 9.96 -5.38 8.87
N SER A 170 9.24 -4.30 8.57
CA SER A 170 7.92 -4.06 9.15
C SER A 170 6.92 -5.19 8.82
N ARG A 171 6.89 -5.65 7.57
CA ARG A 171 6.03 -6.78 7.16
C ARG A 171 6.41 -8.10 7.84
N LEU A 172 7.70 -8.36 8.01
CA LEU A 172 8.17 -9.57 8.72
C LEU A 172 7.75 -9.55 10.18
N LEU A 173 7.81 -8.39 10.85
CA LEU A 173 7.34 -8.24 12.23
C LEU A 173 5.83 -8.54 12.35
N ASP A 174 5.01 -8.11 11.38
CA ASP A 174 3.58 -8.49 11.33
C ASP A 174 3.41 -10.00 11.16
N GLY A 175 4.18 -10.61 10.27
CA GLY A 175 4.18 -12.07 10.07
C GLY A 175 4.57 -12.85 11.32
N MET A 176 5.53 -12.35 12.12
CA MET A 176 5.93 -12.96 13.40
C MET A 176 4.78 -12.99 14.41
N VAL A 177 3.98 -11.93 14.49
CA VAL A 177 2.83 -11.89 15.40
C VAL A 177 1.78 -12.92 14.96
N GLN A 178 1.50 -13.02 13.66
CA GLN A 178 0.56 -14.03 13.15
C GLN A 178 1.06 -15.47 13.41
N ALA A 179 2.35 -15.73 13.16
CA ALA A 179 2.94 -17.04 13.43
C ALA A 179 2.87 -17.39 14.93
N ARG A 180 3.17 -16.44 15.80
CA ARG A 180 3.09 -16.64 17.26
C ARG A 180 1.66 -16.89 17.73
N PHE A 181 0.68 -16.22 17.13
CA PHE A 181 -0.73 -16.46 17.41
C PHE A 181 -1.13 -17.90 17.09
N VAL A 182 -0.77 -18.37 15.90
CA VAL A 182 -1.08 -19.75 15.46
C VAL A 182 -0.31 -20.79 16.29
N GLU A 183 0.94 -20.54 16.63
CA GLU A 183 1.74 -21.41 17.49
C GLU A 183 1.09 -21.64 18.86
N LEU A 184 0.69 -20.56 19.52
CA LEU A 184 0.09 -20.61 20.85
C LEU A 184 -1.34 -21.15 20.83
N PHE A 185 -2.16 -20.67 19.92
CA PHE A 185 -3.61 -20.89 19.97
C PHE A 185 -4.13 -21.88 18.94
N GLY A 186 -3.34 -22.21 17.92
CA GLY A 186 -3.74 -23.08 16.82
C GLY A 186 -4.64 -22.40 15.80
N ASP A 187 -5.28 -23.19 14.98
CA ASP A 187 -6.33 -22.72 14.07
C ASP A 187 -7.65 -22.58 14.82
N LEU A 188 -8.17 -21.37 14.94
CA LEU A 188 -9.38 -21.08 15.70
C LEU A 188 -10.65 -21.74 15.09
N LYS A 189 -10.67 -21.94 13.76
CA LYS A 189 -11.83 -22.52 13.08
C LYS A 189 -11.95 -24.02 13.35
N SER A 190 -10.86 -24.75 13.25
CA SER A 190 -10.82 -26.19 13.54
C SER A 190 -10.69 -26.49 15.04
N ASN A 191 -10.32 -25.47 15.82
CA ASN A 191 -9.99 -25.59 17.24
C ASN A 191 -9.11 -26.81 17.54
N ASN A 192 -8.04 -26.96 16.76
CA ASN A 192 -7.15 -28.12 16.83
C ASN A 192 -6.42 -28.26 18.18
N LYS A 193 -6.41 -27.18 19.00
CA LYS A 193 -5.91 -27.22 20.39
C LYS A 193 -6.98 -27.59 21.40
N ARG A 194 -8.25 -27.74 20.98
CA ARG A 194 -9.41 -28.13 21.83
C ARG A 194 -9.67 -27.19 22.99
N TRP A 195 -9.50 -25.87 22.77
CA TRP A 195 -9.85 -24.87 23.77
C TRP A 195 -11.37 -24.86 24.04
N PRO A 196 -11.82 -24.54 25.24
CA PRO A 196 -13.25 -24.30 25.52
C PRO A 196 -13.81 -23.25 24.58
N ILE A 197 -15.04 -23.48 24.05
CA ILE A 197 -15.75 -22.51 23.22
C ILE A 197 -16.67 -21.71 24.12
N VAL A 198 -16.55 -20.38 24.07
CA VAL A 198 -17.34 -19.43 24.84
C VAL A 198 -18.03 -18.41 23.94
N GLY A 199 -19.06 -17.75 24.46
CA GLY A 199 -19.72 -16.65 23.77
C GLY A 199 -18.94 -15.34 23.86
N PHE A 200 -19.10 -14.47 22.87
CA PHE A 200 -18.54 -13.12 22.85
C PHE A 200 -18.77 -12.37 24.18
N LYS A 201 -20.02 -12.43 24.71
CA LYS A 201 -20.43 -11.73 25.93
C LYS A 201 -19.73 -12.22 27.20
N GLU A 202 -19.18 -13.40 27.20
CA GLU A 202 -18.35 -13.89 28.31
C GLU A 202 -17.02 -13.13 28.32
N CYS A 203 -16.47 -12.79 27.15
CA CYS A 203 -15.16 -12.16 26.98
C CYS A 203 -15.21 -10.62 26.93
N ALA A 204 -16.29 -10.03 26.41
CA ALA A 204 -16.35 -8.60 26.13
C ALA A 204 -17.78 -8.06 26.05
N ASP A 205 -17.94 -6.77 26.22
CA ASP A 205 -19.20 -6.04 26.01
C ASP A 205 -19.01 -4.95 24.94
N ILE A 206 -20.02 -4.73 24.11
CA ILE A 206 -20.03 -3.58 23.21
C ILE A 206 -20.50 -2.38 24.01
N ASP A 207 -19.56 -1.46 24.30
CA ASP A 207 -19.84 -0.22 25.02
C ASP A 207 -20.46 0.81 24.08
N THR A 208 -21.63 1.30 24.43
CA THR A 208 -22.38 2.28 23.64
C THR A 208 -22.47 3.64 24.31
N ASN A 209 -21.44 4.01 25.11
CA ASN A 209 -21.34 5.32 25.74
C ASN A 209 -21.12 6.41 24.67
N MET A 210 -22.23 7.06 24.26
CA MET A 210 -22.22 8.06 23.18
C MET A 210 -22.20 9.48 23.75
N ILE A 211 -21.23 10.25 23.29
CA ILE A 211 -21.06 11.66 23.61
C ILE A 211 -21.72 12.50 22.50
N HIS A 212 -22.61 13.41 22.87
CA HIS A 212 -23.31 14.34 21.98
C HIS A 212 -22.84 15.79 22.18
N ASN A 213 -22.47 16.19 23.39
CA ASN A 213 -21.81 17.44 23.69
C ASN A 213 -20.30 17.21 23.77
N PHE A 214 -19.55 17.94 22.94
CA PHE A 214 -18.10 17.76 22.85
C PHE A 214 -17.30 18.76 23.69
N GLU A 215 -17.97 19.52 24.55
CA GLU A 215 -17.32 20.41 25.53
C GLU A 215 -16.41 19.59 26.46
N GLY A 216 -15.11 19.92 26.49
CA GLY A 216 -14.07 19.17 27.19
C GLY A 216 -13.53 17.93 26.45
N TYR A 217 -13.96 17.71 25.20
CA TYR A 217 -13.47 16.65 24.31
C TYR A 217 -12.82 17.18 23.04
N GLU A 218 -12.64 18.50 22.91
CA GLU A 218 -12.17 19.17 21.69
C GLU A 218 -10.82 18.62 21.21
N ASP A 219 -9.92 18.36 22.14
CA ASP A 219 -8.57 17.84 21.88
C ASP A 219 -8.50 16.31 21.79
N TYR A 220 -9.62 15.61 22.00
CA TYR A 220 -9.61 14.14 21.92
C TYR A 220 -9.44 13.67 20.48
N PRO A 221 -8.58 12.66 20.24
CA PRO A 221 -8.48 12.02 18.94
C PRO A 221 -9.83 11.49 18.45
N HIS A 222 -10.19 11.84 17.21
CA HIS A 222 -11.38 11.33 16.53
C HIS A 222 -11.00 10.21 15.57
N ILE A 223 -11.49 9.00 15.83
CA ILE A 223 -11.25 7.84 14.98
C ILE A 223 -12.43 7.59 14.07
N GLY A 224 -12.36 8.13 12.86
CA GLY A 224 -13.26 7.77 11.78
C GLY A 224 -12.94 6.38 11.21
N ILE A 225 -13.88 5.75 10.51
CA ILE A 225 -13.67 4.43 9.89
C ILE A 225 -12.55 4.47 8.83
N ASN A 226 -12.35 5.61 8.18
CA ASN A 226 -11.27 5.84 7.22
C ASN A 226 -9.87 5.89 7.89
N CYS A 227 -9.82 6.23 9.18
CA CYS A 227 -8.57 6.27 9.95
C CYS A 227 -8.08 4.88 10.38
N ILE A 228 -8.90 3.83 10.22
CA ILE A 228 -8.50 2.45 10.51
C ILE A 228 -8.06 1.80 9.20
N GLU A 229 -6.80 1.41 9.12
CA GLU A 229 -6.23 0.69 7.99
C GLU A 229 -6.83 -0.72 7.90
N LYS A 230 -7.18 -1.15 6.69
CA LYS A 230 -7.75 -2.50 6.47
C LYS A 230 -6.75 -3.58 6.87
N GLU A 231 -7.26 -4.72 7.38
CA GLU A 231 -6.52 -5.93 7.77
C GLU A 231 -5.54 -5.72 8.94
N THR A 232 -4.78 -4.63 8.98
CA THR A 232 -3.78 -4.35 10.02
C THR A 232 -4.39 -3.71 11.26
N GLY A 233 -5.46 -2.93 11.10
CA GLY A 233 -6.09 -2.13 12.15
C GLY A 233 -5.23 -0.98 12.67
N ARG A 234 -4.16 -0.62 11.96
CA ARG A 234 -3.33 0.53 12.29
C ARG A 234 -4.12 1.82 12.16
N LEU A 235 -3.96 2.73 13.12
CA LEU A 235 -4.59 4.05 13.10
C LEU A 235 -3.70 5.03 12.32
N ILE A 236 -4.28 5.70 11.33
CA ILE A 236 -3.59 6.62 10.43
C ILE A 236 -4.43 7.87 10.18
N GLY A 237 -3.77 9.03 10.08
CA GLY A 237 -4.38 10.27 9.60
C GLY A 237 -5.60 10.76 10.40
N TYR A 238 -5.71 10.39 11.69
CA TYR A 238 -6.77 10.90 12.55
C TYR A 238 -6.43 12.30 13.06
N ARG A 239 -7.46 13.06 13.41
CA ARG A 239 -7.38 14.43 13.93
C ARG A 239 -8.10 14.51 15.26
N THR A 240 -8.13 15.69 15.85
CA THR A 240 -8.95 15.95 17.03
C THR A 240 -10.42 16.18 16.67
N ILE A 241 -11.30 16.13 17.66
CA ILE A 241 -12.73 16.44 17.51
C ILE A 241 -12.93 17.85 16.92
N ALA A 242 -12.16 18.82 17.44
CA ALA A 242 -12.23 20.21 16.97
C ALA A 242 -11.78 20.34 15.51
N GLU A 243 -10.64 19.74 15.15
CA GLU A 243 -10.10 19.79 13.78
C GLU A 243 -11.02 19.15 12.74
N ASP A 244 -11.75 18.10 13.12
CA ASP A 244 -12.68 17.39 12.23
C ASP A 244 -14.08 18.06 12.20
N GLY A 245 -14.33 19.08 13.04
CA GLY A 245 -15.61 19.78 13.09
C GLY A 245 -16.79 18.85 13.37
N VAL A 246 -16.65 17.91 14.29
CA VAL A 246 -17.61 16.84 14.56
C VAL A 246 -18.90 17.39 15.14
N ILE A 247 -20.05 17.08 14.51
CA ILE A 247 -21.39 17.52 14.95
C ILE A 247 -22.31 16.36 15.37
N SER A 248 -22.03 15.13 14.97
CA SER A 248 -22.84 13.94 15.28
C SER A 248 -22.25 13.13 16.43
N GLY A 249 -23.10 12.48 17.24
CA GLY A 249 -22.67 11.67 18.38
C GLY A 249 -21.56 10.67 18.05
N LYS A 250 -20.63 10.53 18.98
CA LYS A 250 -19.46 9.64 18.89
C LYS A 250 -19.37 8.78 20.14
N TYR A 251 -18.85 7.55 19.98
CA TYR A 251 -18.60 6.67 21.13
C TYR A 251 -17.27 6.99 21.78
N LEU A 252 -17.28 7.13 23.11
CA LEU A 252 -16.08 7.25 23.92
C LEU A 252 -15.37 5.90 23.99
N PHE A 253 -14.06 5.91 23.84
CA PHE A 253 -13.21 4.73 24.06
C PHE A 253 -11.99 5.07 24.92
N THR A 254 -11.42 4.06 25.53
CA THR A 254 -10.19 4.11 26.34
C THR A 254 -9.20 3.06 25.85
N PRO A 255 -7.95 3.02 26.37
CA PRO A 255 -6.99 1.96 26.02
C PRO A 255 -7.45 0.52 26.32
N LYS A 256 -8.57 0.33 27.03
CA LYS A 256 -9.15 -1.00 27.30
C LYS A 256 -10.06 -1.49 26.19
N HIS A 257 -10.45 -0.60 25.23
CA HIS A 257 -11.36 -0.94 24.17
C HIS A 257 -10.63 -1.42 22.90
N ILE A 258 -11.35 -2.22 22.14
CA ILE A 258 -11.07 -2.51 20.73
C ILE A 258 -12.09 -1.75 19.91
N ILE A 259 -11.68 -1.13 18.81
CA ILE A 259 -12.60 -0.44 17.88
C ILE A 259 -12.83 -1.35 16.68
N TYR A 260 -14.07 -1.80 16.49
CA TYR A 260 -14.49 -2.63 15.37
C TYR A 260 -15.41 -1.86 14.42
N SER A 261 -15.06 -1.79 13.12
CA SER A 261 -15.92 -1.17 12.11
C SER A 261 -17.12 -2.05 11.79
N LYS A 262 -18.34 -1.55 12.06
CA LYS A 262 -19.58 -2.26 11.72
C LYS A 262 -19.99 -2.13 10.26
N ILE A 263 -19.38 -1.21 9.50
CA ILE A 263 -19.61 -1.04 8.06
C ILE A 263 -18.48 -1.66 7.23
N ARG A 264 -18.84 -2.24 6.08
CA ARG A 264 -17.90 -2.95 5.19
C ARG A 264 -17.01 -3.94 5.94
N PRO A 265 -17.59 -4.93 6.65
CA PRO A 265 -16.83 -5.88 7.47
C PRO A 265 -15.77 -6.65 6.67
N ASN A 266 -15.93 -6.77 5.35
CA ASN A 266 -14.95 -7.34 4.43
C ASN A 266 -13.59 -6.59 4.42
N LEU A 267 -13.52 -5.36 4.89
CA LEU A 267 -12.26 -4.60 5.03
C LEU A 267 -11.50 -4.95 6.31
N ASN A 268 -12.08 -5.78 7.18
CA ASN A 268 -11.45 -6.29 8.40
C ASN A 268 -10.78 -5.20 9.25
N LYS A 269 -11.52 -4.14 9.57
CA LYS A 269 -11.02 -2.97 10.30
C LYS A 269 -11.26 -3.13 11.80
N VAL A 270 -10.22 -3.57 12.51
CA VAL A 270 -10.19 -3.75 13.97
C VAL A 270 -8.97 -3.04 14.54
N ALA A 271 -9.16 -1.99 15.33
CA ALA A 271 -8.07 -1.24 15.94
C ALA A 271 -7.98 -1.44 17.44
N LEU A 272 -6.76 -1.40 17.98
CA LEU A 272 -6.45 -1.49 19.39
C LEU A 272 -5.72 -0.20 19.81
N PRO A 273 -6.44 0.92 20.07
CA PRO A 273 -5.80 2.18 20.48
C PRO A 273 -5.22 2.09 21.88
N ASP A 274 -4.08 2.74 22.13
CA ASP A 274 -3.41 2.86 23.42
C ASP A 274 -3.68 4.20 24.12
N PHE A 275 -4.65 4.97 23.60
CA PHE A 275 -5.06 6.29 24.10
C PHE A 275 -6.59 6.38 24.26
N LYS A 276 -7.06 7.44 24.94
CA LYS A 276 -8.48 7.80 25.03
C LYS A 276 -8.87 8.63 23.81
N GLY A 277 -10.10 8.44 23.31
CA GLY A 277 -10.61 9.20 22.18
C GLY A 277 -12.08 8.95 21.93
N LEU A 278 -12.56 9.48 20.83
CA LEU A 278 -13.93 9.30 20.35
C LEU A 278 -13.90 8.61 18.99
N CYS A 279 -14.74 7.59 18.79
CA CYS A 279 -14.83 6.92 17.50
C CYS A 279 -16.18 7.13 16.83
N SER A 280 -16.18 6.97 15.50
CA SER A 280 -17.39 7.07 14.67
C SER A 280 -18.52 6.20 15.20
N ALA A 281 -19.75 6.70 15.11
CA ALA A 281 -20.95 5.90 15.35
C ALA A 281 -21.08 4.69 14.42
N ASP A 282 -20.27 4.58 13.37
CA ASP A 282 -20.16 3.39 12.49
C ASP A 282 -19.13 2.36 12.96
N ALA A 283 -18.56 2.54 14.15
CA ALA A 283 -17.76 1.56 14.85
C ALA A 283 -18.47 1.07 16.11
N TYR A 284 -17.97 -0.03 16.66
CA TYR A 284 -18.28 -0.53 18.00
C TYR A 284 -17.02 -0.47 18.86
N PRO A 285 -17.00 0.33 19.93
CA PRO A 285 -16.01 0.16 21.00
C PRO A 285 -16.37 -1.08 21.80
N ILE A 286 -15.45 -2.02 21.88
CA ILE A 286 -15.61 -3.31 22.54
C ILE A 286 -14.74 -3.31 23.78
N LEU A 287 -15.34 -3.33 24.95
CA LEU A 287 -14.65 -3.38 26.24
C LEU A 287 -14.40 -4.83 26.63
N VAL A 288 -13.14 -5.23 26.72
CA VAL A 288 -12.77 -6.60 27.06
C VAL A 288 -12.74 -6.80 28.58
N LYS A 289 -13.27 -7.94 29.04
CA LYS A 289 -13.28 -8.37 30.46
C LYS A 289 -11.92 -8.99 30.79
N SER A 290 -11.02 -8.19 31.34
CA SER A 290 -9.61 -8.55 31.52
C SER A 290 -9.36 -9.74 32.45
N GLU A 291 -10.32 -10.09 33.29
CA GLU A 291 -10.26 -11.24 34.18
C GLU A 291 -10.41 -12.58 33.45
N ILE A 292 -11.03 -12.55 32.26
CA ILE A 292 -11.37 -13.74 31.47
C ILE A 292 -10.62 -13.77 30.16
N CYS A 293 -10.49 -12.60 29.52
CA CYS A 293 -9.95 -12.49 28.17
C CYS A 293 -8.95 -11.34 28.05
N ASN A 294 -7.82 -11.59 27.40
CA ASN A 294 -6.84 -10.57 27.13
C ASN A 294 -7.25 -9.79 25.87
N ARG A 295 -7.09 -8.47 25.89
CA ARG A 295 -7.47 -7.55 24.81
C ARG A 295 -6.74 -7.83 23.50
N GLU A 296 -5.45 -8.10 23.54
CA GLU A 296 -4.64 -8.41 22.37
C GLU A 296 -5.10 -9.74 21.72
N TYR A 297 -5.29 -10.79 22.54
CA TYR A 297 -5.83 -12.06 22.06
C TYR A 297 -7.18 -11.85 21.36
N PHE A 298 -8.10 -11.15 22.05
CA PHE A 298 -9.45 -10.91 21.51
C PHE A 298 -9.41 -10.06 20.22
N GLY A 299 -8.59 -9.02 20.18
CA GLY A 299 -8.42 -8.18 18.99
C GLY A 299 -7.88 -8.95 17.79
N TYR A 300 -6.89 -9.82 17.99
CA TYR A 300 -6.38 -10.69 16.94
C TYR A 300 -7.39 -11.78 16.53
N THR A 301 -8.20 -12.27 17.46
CA THR A 301 -9.32 -13.17 17.15
C THR A 301 -10.35 -12.47 16.26
N LEU A 302 -10.71 -11.21 16.54
CA LEU A 302 -11.60 -10.41 15.69
C LEU A 302 -10.99 -10.05 14.33
N ARG A 303 -9.67 -10.02 14.17
CA ARG A 303 -8.98 -9.87 12.88
C ARG A 303 -8.84 -11.18 12.12
N SER A 304 -9.03 -12.31 12.78
CA SER A 304 -8.81 -13.63 12.17
C SER A 304 -9.80 -13.93 11.04
N LYS A 305 -9.38 -14.80 10.13
CA LYS A 305 -10.27 -15.31 9.09
C LYS A 305 -11.50 -16.01 9.68
N TYR A 306 -11.39 -16.62 10.85
CA TYR A 306 -12.49 -17.30 11.54
C TYR A 306 -13.63 -16.33 11.88
N PHE A 307 -13.32 -15.18 12.50
CA PHE A 307 -14.33 -14.14 12.75
C PHE A 307 -14.81 -13.48 11.46
N LEU A 308 -13.91 -13.22 10.52
CA LEU A 308 -14.26 -12.60 9.23
C LEU A 308 -15.27 -13.48 8.46
N ASP A 309 -15.03 -14.78 8.34
CA ASP A 309 -15.95 -15.71 7.67
C ASP A 309 -17.33 -15.75 8.37
N TYR A 310 -17.34 -15.73 9.71
CA TYR A 310 -18.57 -15.66 10.50
C TYR A 310 -19.37 -14.39 10.21
N ILE A 311 -18.75 -13.24 10.32
CA ILE A 311 -19.46 -11.95 10.22
C ILE A 311 -19.90 -11.63 8.78
N LEU A 312 -19.18 -12.10 7.79
CA LEU A 312 -19.53 -11.93 6.38
C LEU A 312 -20.79 -12.71 5.99
N ALA A 313 -21.14 -13.78 6.70
CA ALA A 313 -22.39 -14.52 6.46
C ALA A 313 -23.62 -13.62 6.64
N PHE A 314 -23.53 -12.55 7.44
CA PHE A 314 -24.62 -11.60 7.67
C PHE A 314 -24.64 -10.41 6.70
N SER A 315 -23.61 -10.24 5.86
CA SER A 315 -23.39 -9.00 5.10
C SER A 315 -23.70 -9.12 3.59
N ASN A 316 -24.20 -10.23 3.11
CA ASN A 316 -24.27 -10.59 1.68
C ASN A 316 -25.38 -9.89 0.86
N ARG A 317 -26.11 -8.88 1.37
CA ARG A 317 -27.36 -8.41 0.72
C ARG A 317 -27.46 -6.92 0.40
N THR A 318 -26.42 -6.10 0.61
CA THR A 318 -26.51 -4.63 0.40
C THR A 318 -25.26 -4.02 -0.22
N ASN A 319 -25.42 -2.89 -0.94
CA ASN A 319 -24.30 -2.10 -1.50
C ASN A 319 -23.37 -1.51 -0.42
N LEU A 320 -23.84 -1.37 0.82
CA LEU A 320 -23.06 -0.95 1.99
C LEU A 320 -23.34 -1.95 3.13
N PRO A 321 -22.64 -3.10 3.14
CA PRO A 321 -22.88 -4.12 4.14
C PRO A 321 -22.55 -3.55 5.54
N LYS A 322 -23.52 -3.70 6.46
CA LYS A 322 -23.42 -3.25 7.85
C LYS A 322 -23.88 -4.38 8.76
N VAL A 323 -23.16 -4.61 9.82
CA VAL A 323 -23.49 -5.61 10.84
C VAL A 323 -24.03 -4.92 12.09
N ASN A 324 -24.99 -5.54 12.75
CA ASN A 324 -25.59 -5.04 13.99
C ASN A 324 -24.93 -5.64 15.23
N LYS A 325 -25.27 -5.09 16.39
CA LYS A 325 -24.72 -5.48 17.68
C LYS A 325 -24.93 -6.97 17.97
N ASN A 326 -26.16 -7.48 17.77
CA ASN A 326 -26.48 -8.88 18.06
C ASN A 326 -25.71 -9.86 17.19
N GLN A 327 -25.43 -9.49 15.94
CA GLN A 327 -24.62 -10.32 15.03
C GLN A 327 -23.16 -10.41 15.51
N VAL A 328 -22.60 -9.32 16.02
CA VAL A 328 -21.23 -9.34 16.57
C VAL A 328 -21.20 -10.11 17.90
N GLU A 329 -22.17 -9.86 18.79
CA GLU A 329 -22.28 -10.53 20.09
C GLU A 329 -22.64 -12.03 20.02
N GLY A 330 -23.18 -12.48 18.88
CA GLY A 330 -23.46 -13.90 18.63
C GLY A 330 -22.24 -14.75 18.26
N PHE A 331 -21.06 -14.14 18.17
CA PHE A 331 -19.84 -14.86 17.84
C PHE A 331 -19.40 -15.78 18.98
N MET A 332 -19.04 -17.01 18.62
CA MET A 332 -18.47 -18.01 19.52
C MET A 332 -16.98 -18.16 19.22
N LEU A 333 -16.16 -18.23 20.26
CA LEU A 333 -14.71 -18.29 20.08
C LEU A 333 -14.03 -19.29 21.01
N PRO A 334 -12.92 -19.93 20.60
CA PRO A 334 -12.03 -20.65 21.51
C PRO A 334 -11.45 -19.70 22.55
N LEU A 335 -11.42 -20.11 23.81
CA LEU A 335 -10.84 -19.35 24.91
C LEU A 335 -9.67 -20.12 25.55
N PRO A 336 -8.42 -19.84 25.16
CA PRO A 336 -7.24 -20.41 25.79
C PRO A 336 -7.07 -19.91 27.24
N PRO A 337 -6.27 -20.59 28.10
CA PRO A 337 -5.92 -20.08 29.43
C PRO A 337 -5.37 -18.66 29.39
N ILE A 338 -5.75 -17.84 30.38
CA ILE A 338 -5.38 -16.41 30.44
C ILE A 338 -3.86 -16.18 30.42
N ASP A 339 -3.08 -17.09 30.99
CA ASP A 339 -1.60 -17.00 31.01
C ASP A 339 -1.01 -17.08 29.59
N LEU A 340 -1.56 -17.95 28.71
CA LEU A 340 -1.14 -18.03 27.31
C LEU A 340 -1.54 -16.77 26.54
N GLN A 341 -2.72 -16.22 26.81
CA GLN A 341 -3.17 -14.96 26.21
C GLN A 341 -2.25 -13.81 26.65
N ASN A 342 -1.86 -13.74 27.92
CA ASN A 342 -0.93 -12.73 28.46
C ASN A 342 0.49 -12.90 27.88
N GLN A 343 0.95 -14.12 27.67
CA GLN A 343 2.22 -14.39 26.98
C GLN A 343 2.19 -13.87 25.54
N PHE A 344 1.09 -14.04 24.83
CA PHE A 344 0.90 -13.48 23.50
C PHE A 344 0.90 -11.96 23.51
N ALA A 345 0.16 -11.33 24.45
CA ALA A 345 0.11 -9.88 24.60
C ALA A 345 1.50 -9.28 24.87
N ALA A 346 2.29 -9.88 25.75
CA ALA A 346 3.67 -9.45 26.00
C ALA A 346 4.53 -9.50 24.75
N PHE A 347 4.39 -10.56 23.94
CA PHE A 347 5.09 -10.69 22.65
C PHE A 347 4.64 -9.59 21.66
N VAL A 348 3.31 -9.34 21.54
CA VAL A 348 2.77 -8.29 20.67
C VAL A 348 3.32 -6.92 21.08
N HIS A 349 3.36 -6.60 22.38
CA HIS A 349 3.92 -5.34 22.87
C HIS A 349 5.40 -5.16 22.50
N GLN A 350 6.20 -6.23 22.63
CA GLN A 350 7.60 -6.19 22.24
C GLN A 350 7.77 -5.95 20.72
N ILE A 351 6.97 -6.64 19.88
CA ILE A 351 6.99 -6.45 18.43
C ILE A 351 6.54 -5.04 18.08
N ASN A 352 5.49 -4.50 18.70
CA ASN A 352 5.01 -3.14 18.44
C ASN A 352 6.06 -2.08 18.77
N LYS A 353 6.83 -2.26 19.87
CA LYS A 353 7.98 -1.39 20.16
C LYS A 353 9.04 -1.43 19.05
N SER A 354 9.37 -2.62 18.57
CA SER A 354 10.32 -2.79 17.45
C SER A 354 9.78 -2.16 16.14
N LYS A 355 8.48 -2.33 15.85
CA LYS A 355 7.83 -1.70 14.69
C LYS A 355 7.86 -0.17 14.77
N PHE A 356 7.65 0.41 15.94
CA PHE A 356 7.74 1.85 16.14
C PHE A 356 9.13 2.39 15.78
N GLU A 357 10.20 1.72 16.24
CA GLU A 357 11.57 2.13 15.90
C GLU A 357 11.88 1.97 14.40
N VAL A 358 11.40 0.89 13.77
CA VAL A 358 11.52 0.69 12.32
C VAL A 358 10.78 1.80 11.56
N GLN A 359 9.57 2.14 11.97
CA GLN A 359 8.77 3.20 11.34
C GLN A 359 9.45 4.56 11.46
N LYS A 360 9.93 4.91 12.64
CA LYS A 360 10.68 6.17 12.88
C LYS A 360 11.95 6.24 12.02
N SER A 361 12.67 5.12 11.89
CA SER A 361 13.84 5.04 11.02
C SER A 361 13.46 5.16 9.53
N LEU A 362 12.34 4.55 9.11
CA LEU A 362 11.82 4.65 7.75
C LEU A 362 11.48 6.10 7.39
N GLU A 363 10.78 6.82 8.27
CA GLU A 363 10.42 8.23 8.07
C GLU A 363 11.65 9.12 7.90
N LYS A 364 12.65 8.95 8.76
CA LYS A 364 13.92 9.70 8.64
C LYS A 364 14.64 9.40 7.32
N THR A 365 14.66 8.14 6.90
CA THR A 365 15.31 7.73 5.65
C THR A 365 14.53 8.25 4.44
N GLN A 366 13.20 8.29 4.51
CA GLN A 366 12.37 8.87 3.45
C GLN A 366 12.63 10.37 3.31
N LEU A 367 12.69 11.12 4.41
CA LEU A 367 13.03 12.56 4.39
C LEU A 367 14.41 12.82 3.76
N LEU A 368 15.41 11.98 4.10
CA LEU A 368 16.72 12.06 3.46
C LEU A 368 16.64 11.81 1.95
N PHE A 369 15.91 10.78 1.54
CA PHE A 369 15.71 10.46 0.13
C PHE A 369 15.04 11.61 -0.63
N ASP A 370 13.96 12.16 -0.08
CA ASP A 370 13.23 13.29 -0.68
C ASP A 370 14.12 14.55 -0.79
N SER A 371 14.93 14.83 0.23
CA SER A 371 15.92 15.91 0.21
C SER A 371 16.97 15.72 -0.90
N LEU A 372 17.51 14.51 -1.05
CA LEU A 372 18.47 14.20 -2.13
C LEU A 372 17.82 14.31 -3.51
N MET A 373 16.59 13.86 -3.68
CA MET A 373 15.84 13.99 -4.92
C MET A 373 15.62 15.46 -5.28
N GLN A 374 15.33 16.31 -4.29
CA GLN A 374 15.18 17.75 -4.48
C GLN A 374 16.53 18.42 -4.81
N GLU A 375 17.63 18.03 -4.14
CA GLU A 375 18.98 18.54 -4.40
C GLU A 375 19.42 18.26 -5.83
N TYR A 376 19.20 17.04 -6.30
CA TYR A 376 19.73 16.62 -7.61
C TYR A 376 18.82 16.98 -8.78
N PHE A 377 17.51 16.99 -8.58
CA PHE A 377 16.51 17.11 -9.66
C PHE A 377 15.52 18.25 -9.46
N GLY A 378 15.57 18.96 -8.38
CA GLY A 378 14.72 20.10 -8.07
C GLY A 378 14.91 21.33 -8.96
#